data_3b7ba87f0e3d67fa19ac9321b12ecb9b
#
_entry.id   3b7ba87f0e3d67fa19ac9321b12ecb9b
#
_cell.length_a   1.000
_cell.length_b   1.000
_cell.length_c   1.000
_cell.angle_alpha   90.00
_cell.angle_beta   90.00
_cell.angle_gamma   90.00
#
_symmetry.space_group_name_H-M   'P 1'
#
loop_
_entity.id
_entity.type
_entity.pdbx_description
1 polymer ?
#
loop_
_entity_poly.entity_id
_entity_poly.type
_entity_poly.pdbx_seq_one_letter_code
_entity_poly.pdbx_strand_id
1 'polypeptide(L)'
;DRLVADGILDNSDLIFMLLEEELDEFLSNPTAFGSILSTRKADFDSLSDLVPPFIVNTTCPPLSEWENRSDRQIDLVSAADELVGVACSPGKVSGTARVILDPNDSDSLQPGDILVTENTDPAWTPLFLVAGAVVVNVGAIASHASIVSRELGIPCVSSVPDASLRIPDGATITVDGSNGTVTIDQLPN
;
A
#
# COMPACT_ATOMS: atom_id res chain seq x y z
N ASP A 1 -11.15 -25.78 -4.34
CA ASP A 1 -10.44 -27.06 -4.59
C ASP A 1 -11.28 -28.09 -5.32
N ARG A 2 -12.55 -28.35 -4.92
CA ARG A 2 -13.42 -29.35 -5.57
C ARG A 2 -13.69 -29.01 -7.05
N LEU A 3 -14.02 -27.75 -7.36
CA LEU A 3 -14.30 -27.31 -8.75
C LEU A 3 -13.08 -27.45 -9.66
N VAL A 4 -11.89 -27.31 -9.13
CA VAL A 4 -10.64 -27.55 -9.86
C VAL A 4 -10.41 -29.03 -10.07
N ALA A 5 -10.63 -29.85 -9.03
CA ALA A 5 -10.48 -31.31 -9.11
C ALA A 5 -11.48 -31.93 -10.12
N ASP A 6 -12.68 -31.37 -10.23
CA ASP A 6 -13.72 -31.77 -11.17
C ASP A 6 -13.50 -31.20 -12.60
N GLY A 7 -12.42 -30.41 -12.81
CA GLY A 7 -12.10 -29.80 -14.10
C GLY A 7 -13.06 -28.69 -14.55
N ILE A 8 -13.79 -28.08 -13.61
CA ILE A 8 -14.76 -27.03 -13.87
C ILE A 8 -14.06 -25.66 -13.92
N LEU A 9 -13.07 -25.45 -13.06
CA LEU A 9 -12.24 -24.26 -13.03
C LEU A 9 -10.76 -24.66 -13.17
N ASP A 10 -9.99 -23.85 -13.88
CA ASP A 10 -8.55 -24.05 -14.04
C ASP A 10 -7.78 -23.71 -12.74
N ASN A 11 -8.34 -22.78 -11.95
CA ASN A 11 -7.75 -22.28 -10.71
C ASN A 11 -8.85 -21.96 -9.69
N SER A 12 -8.61 -22.24 -8.41
CA SER A 12 -9.55 -21.96 -7.32
C SER A 12 -9.87 -20.46 -7.16
N ASP A 13 -8.93 -19.59 -7.50
CA ASP A 13 -9.07 -18.14 -7.33
C ASP A 13 -10.07 -17.53 -8.33
N LEU A 14 -10.38 -18.25 -9.40
CA LEU A 14 -11.41 -17.82 -10.36
C LEU A 14 -12.78 -17.65 -9.71
N ILE A 15 -13.06 -18.33 -8.60
CA ILE A 15 -14.33 -18.20 -7.89
C ILE A 15 -14.56 -16.76 -7.39
N PHE A 16 -13.48 -16.01 -7.10
CA PHE A 16 -13.58 -14.62 -6.64
C PHE A 16 -13.91 -13.63 -7.76
N MET A 17 -13.94 -14.10 -9.00
CA MET A 17 -14.37 -13.30 -10.16
C MET A 17 -15.87 -13.42 -10.44
N LEU A 18 -16.59 -14.23 -9.66
CA LEU A 18 -18.05 -14.39 -9.76
C LEU A 18 -18.73 -13.16 -9.14
N LEU A 19 -19.77 -12.67 -9.81
CA LEU A 19 -20.62 -11.61 -9.26
C LEU A 19 -21.73 -12.21 -8.40
N GLU A 20 -22.23 -11.44 -7.42
CA GLU A 20 -23.26 -11.91 -6.50
C GLU A 20 -24.54 -12.37 -7.22
N GLU A 21 -24.97 -11.62 -8.22
CA GLU A 21 -26.15 -11.91 -9.05
C GLU A 21 -26.02 -13.19 -9.91
N GLU A 22 -24.81 -13.68 -10.12
CA GLU A 22 -24.53 -14.88 -10.91
C GLU A 22 -24.49 -16.16 -10.08
N LEU A 23 -24.52 -16.04 -8.76
CA LEU A 23 -24.27 -17.15 -7.85
C LEU A 23 -25.25 -18.32 -8.05
N ASP A 24 -26.54 -18.05 -8.18
CA ASP A 24 -27.56 -19.08 -8.37
C ASP A 24 -27.40 -19.81 -9.70
N GLU A 25 -27.07 -19.06 -10.77
CA GLU A 25 -26.80 -19.65 -12.08
C GLU A 25 -25.51 -20.46 -12.07
N PHE A 26 -24.46 -19.96 -11.44
CA PHE A 26 -23.20 -20.68 -11.26
C PHE A 26 -23.40 -22.00 -10.49
N LEU A 27 -24.18 -22.00 -9.41
CA LEU A 27 -24.46 -23.22 -8.65
C LEU A 27 -25.23 -24.26 -9.46
N SER A 28 -26.07 -23.80 -10.41
CA SER A 28 -26.86 -24.68 -11.29
C SER A 28 -26.06 -25.22 -12.47
N ASN A 29 -25.14 -24.41 -13.02
CA ASN A 29 -24.35 -24.74 -14.22
C ASN A 29 -22.96 -24.11 -14.17
N PRO A 30 -22.07 -24.59 -13.30
CA PRO A 30 -20.77 -23.97 -13.09
C PRO A 30 -19.84 -24.01 -14.32
N THR A 31 -20.02 -25.01 -15.19
CA THR A 31 -19.18 -25.16 -16.41
C THR A 31 -19.37 -24.03 -17.42
N ALA A 32 -20.51 -23.33 -17.39
CA ALA A 32 -20.76 -22.19 -18.28
C ALA A 32 -19.91 -20.96 -17.94
N PHE A 33 -19.35 -20.91 -16.75
CA PHE A 33 -18.65 -19.72 -16.25
C PHE A 33 -17.13 -19.72 -16.44
N GLY A 34 -16.50 -20.86 -16.73
CA GLY A 34 -15.04 -20.97 -16.78
C GLY A 34 -14.38 -19.90 -17.65
N SER A 35 -14.87 -19.68 -18.87
CA SER A 35 -14.32 -18.68 -19.79
C SER A 35 -14.50 -17.24 -19.30
N ILE A 36 -15.67 -16.87 -18.79
CA ILE A 36 -15.93 -15.50 -18.33
C ILE A 36 -15.13 -15.18 -17.08
N LEU A 37 -15.00 -16.14 -16.15
CA LEU A 37 -14.20 -15.95 -14.93
C LEU A 37 -12.71 -15.80 -15.26
N SER A 38 -12.20 -16.59 -16.21
CA SER A 38 -10.82 -16.48 -16.69
C SER A 38 -10.55 -15.12 -17.34
N THR A 39 -11.49 -14.62 -18.17
CA THR A 39 -11.38 -13.28 -18.76
C THR A 39 -11.37 -12.20 -17.70
N ARG A 40 -12.30 -12.23 -16.74
CA ARG A 40 -12.34 -11.27 -15.63
C ARG A 40 -11.08 -11.30 -14.77
N LYS A 41 -10.52 -12.49 -14.55
CA LYS A 41 -9.25 -12.62 -13.83
C LYS A 41 -8.11 -11.95 -14.58
N ALA A 42 -8.01 -12.15 -15.88
CA ALA A 42 -7.00 -11.49 -16.70
C ALA A 42 -7.17 -9.97 -16.71
N ASP A 43 -8.41 -9.47 -16.83
CA ASP A 43 -8.70 -8.05 -16.73
C ASP A 43 -8.31 -7.49 -15.35
N PHE A 44 -8.67 -8.18 -14.27
CA PHE A 44 -8.29 -7.81 -12.90
C PHE A 44 -6.77 -7.77 -12.72
N ASP A 45 -6.06 -8.78 -13.19
CA ASP A 45 -4.59 -8.84 -13.07
C ASP A 45 -3.92 -7.70 -13.84
N SER A 46 -4.47 -7.30 -14.98
CA SER A 46 -3.95 -6.18 -15.77
C SER A 46 -4.01 -4.83 -15.03
N LEU A 47 -4.90 -4.68 -14.04
CA LEU A 47 -4.98 -3.47 -13.23
C LEU A 47 -3.73 -3.27 -12.36
N SER A 48 -3.00 -4.34 -12.04
CA SER A 48 -1.76 -4.26 -11.25
C SER A 48 -0.66 -3.49 -11.98
N ASP A 49 -0.71 -3.44 -13.31
CA ASP A 49 0.24 -2.71 -14.14
C ASP A 49 -0.07 -1.20 -14.22
N LEU A 50 -1.19 -0.77 -13.70
CA LEU A 50 -1.65 0.61 -13.75
C LEU A 50 -1.49 1.32 -12.41
N VAL A 51 -1.34 2.64 -12.47
CA VAL A 51 -1.33 3.51 -11.29
C VAL A 51 -2.72 4.16 -11.19
N PRO A 52 -3.52 3.81 -10.17
CA PRO A 52 -4.82 4.45 -10.00
C PRO A 52 -4.65 5.94 -9.66
N PRO A 53 -5.63 6.78 -10.02
CA PRO A 53 -5.59 8.19 -9.62
C PRO A 53 -5.61 8.30 -8.09
N PHE A 54 -4.73 9.13 -7.55
CA PHE A 54 -4.58 9.31 -6.10
C PHE A 54 -5.85 9.87 -5.44
N ILE A 55 -6.58 10.75 -6.15
CA ILE A 55 -7.83 11.35 -5.70
C ILE A 55 -8.88 11.23 -6.80
N VAL A 56 -10.03 10.67 -6.46
CA VAL A 56 -11.23 10.65 -7.32
C VAL A 56 -12.31 11.52 -6.67
N ASN A 57 -12.60 12.69 -7.29
CA ASN A 57 -13.56 13.65 -6.72
C ASN A 57 -15.01 13.37 -7.11
N THR A 58 -15.28 12.88 -8.32
CA THR A 58 -16.65 12.65 -8.84
C THR A 58 -16.74 11.33 -9.55
N THR A 59 -16.08 11.19 -10.69
CA THR A 59 -16.09 9.98 -11.52
C THR A 59 -14.66 9.50 -11.69
N CYS A 60 -14.45 8.20 -11.54
CA CYS A 60 -13.15 7.60 -11.82
C CYS A 60 -12.86 7.75 -13.33
N PRO A 61 -11.68 8.26 -13.71
CA PRO A 61 -11.30 8.33 -15.12
C PRO A 61 -11.21 6.92 -15.73
N PRO A 62 -11.44 6.77 -17.03
CA PRO A 62 -11.32 5.47 -17.69
C PRO A 62 -9.88 4.93 -17.59
N LEU A 63 -9.73 3.60 -17.56
CA LEU A 63 -8.42 2.94 -17.41
C LEU A 63 -7.39 3.36 -18.46
N SER A 64 -7.85 3.76 -19.65
CA SER A 64 -6.99 4.26 -20.73
C SER A 64 -6.26 5.58 -20.40
N GLU A 65 -6.70 6.27 -19.36
CA GLU A 65 -6.09 7.52 -18.87
C GLU A 65 -5.17 7.28 -17.67
N TRP A 66 -5.11 6.03 -17.16
CA TRP A 66 -4.25 5.70 -16.04
C TRP A 66 -2.82 5.51 -16.52
N GLU A 67 -1.87 5.99 -15.71
CA GLU A 67 -0.45 5.82 -15.98
C GLU A 67 -0.04 4.34 -15.83
N ASN A 68 0.81 3.85 -16.73
CA ASN A 68 1.40 2.54 -16.56
C ASN A 68 2.54 2.60 -15.54
N ARG A 69 2.60 1.65 -14.62
CA ARG A 69 3.64 1.59 -13.59
C ARG A 69 5.05 1.52 -14.17
N SER A 70 5.23 0.84 -15.31
CA SER A 70 6.52 0.74 -15.99
C SER A 70 7.03 2.07 -16.56
N ASP A 71 6.12 2.98 -16.87
CA ASP A 71 6.45 4.26 -17.50
C ASP A 71 6.65 5.38 -16.47
N ARG A 72 6.34 5.09 -15.20
CA ARG A 72 6.42 6.05 -14.11
C ARG A 72 7.85 6.41 -13.77
N GLN A 73 8.17 7.69 -13.87
CA GLN A 73 9.43 8.22 -13.39
C GLN A 73 9.31 8.60 -11.91
N ILE A 74 10.19 8.02 -11.09
CA ILE A 74 10.25 8.31 -9.66
C ILE A 74 11.46 9.21 -9.40
N ASP A 75 11.20 10.41 -8.92
CA ASP A 75 12.23 11.34 -8.48
C ASP A 75 12.75 10.89 -7.11
N LEU A 76 13.95 10.29 -7.11
CA LEU A 76 14.62 9.91 -5.86
C LEU A 76 14.97 11.16 -5.06
N VAL A 77 14.87 11.03 -3.73
CA VAL A 77 15.21 12.11 -2.81
C VAL A 77 16.73 12.31 -2.71
N SER A 78 17.10 13.55 -2.41
CA SER A 78 18.46 13.95 -2.04
C SER A 78 18.53 14.27 -0.55
N ALA A 79 19.75 14.34 0.00
CA ALA A 79 19.94 14.84 1.37
C ALA A 79 19.44 16.29 1.49
N ALA A 80 18.78 16.59 2.60
CA ALA A 80 18.09 17.83 2.92
C ALA A 80 16.75 18.06 2.18
N ASP A 81 16.29 17.12 1.34
CA ASP A 81 14.94 17.20 0.77
C ASP A 81 13.89 17.05 1.86
N GLU A 82 12.78 17.74 1.69
CA GLU A 82 11.60 17.62 2.53
C GLU A 82 10.42 17.09 1.72
N LEU A 83 9.83 16.00 2.19
CA LEU A 83 8.59 15.45 1.67
C LEU A 83 7.43 15.92 2.55
N VAL A 84 6.31 16.27 1.91
CA VAL A 84 5.12 16.77 2.60
C VAL A 84 3.98 15.78 2.45
N GLY A 85 3.30 15.52 3.56
CA GLY A 85 2.12 14.68 3.64
C GLY A 85 1.08 15.28 4.59
N VAL A 86 0.23 14.42 5.12
CA VAL A 86 -0.81 14.79 6.09
C VAL A 86 -0.31 14.47 7.50
N ALA A 87 -0.34 15.49 8.39
CA ALA A 87 -0.06 15.34 9.81
C ALA A 87 -1.13 14.46 10.47
N CYS A 88 -0.75 13.26 10.92
CA CYS A 88 -1.70 12.25 11.41
C CYS A 88 -1.55 11.94 12.90
N SER A 89 -0.34 11.83 13.40
CA SER A 89 -0.05 11.64 14.83
C SER A 89 1.12 12.53 15.22
N PRO A 90 0.98 13.36 16.26
CA PRO A 90 1.97 14.39 16.59
C PRO A 90 3.26 13.78 17.14
N GLY A 91 4.33 14.59 17.08
CA GLY A 91 5.66 14.26 17.57
C GLY A 91 6.70 14.40 16.50
N LYS A 92 7.98 14.36 16.90
CA LYS A 92 9.11 14.46 15.99
C LYS A 92 10.17 13.44 16.38
N VAL A 93 10.55 12.59 15.43
CA VAL A 93 11.53 11.51 15.63
C VAL A 93 12.45 11.44 14.43
N SER A 94 13.75 11.26 14.70
CA SER A 94 14.75 10.93 13.68
C SER A 94 15.19 9.49 13.86
N GLY A 95 15.36 8.76 12.77
CA GLY A 95 15.76 7.35 12.79
C GLY A 95 16.10 6.83 11.41
N THR A 96 16.41 5.55 11.34
CA THR A 96 16.69 4.86 10.08
C THR A 96 15.38 4.49 9.38
N ALA A 97 15.22 4.89 8.14
CA ALA A 97 14.10 4.45 7.31
C ALA A 97 14.19 2.96 7.00
N ARG A 98 13.11 2.23 7.25
CA ARG A 98 12.93 0.85 6.83
C ARG A 98 11.74 0.77 5.88
N VAL A 99 12.05 0.53 4.62
CA VAL A 99 11.05 0.39 3.56
C VAL A 99 10.56 -1.05 3.55
N ILE A 100 9.35 -1.28 4.07
CA ILE A 100 8.74 -2.60 4.19
C ILE A 100 7.44 -2.58 3.39
N LEU A 101 7.31 -3.49 2.43
CA LEU A 101 6.13 -3.58 1.56
C LEU A 101 5.23 -4.78 1.91
N ASP A 102 5.76 -5.76 2.64
CA ASP A 102 5.02 -6.91 3.18
C ASP A 102 5.23 -6.98 4.70
N PRO A 103 4.17 -7.03 5.52
CA PRO A 103 4.29 -7.10 6.98
C PRO A 103 5.00 -8.39 7.46
N ASN A 104 5.10 -9.41 6.62
CA ASN A 104 5.85 -10.63 6.92
C ASN A 104 7.37 -10.45 6.80
N ASP A 105 7.85 -9.42 6.10
CA ASP A 105 9.28 -9.10 5.90
C ASP A 105 9.80 -8.13 6.99
N SER A 106 9.36 -8.31 8.21
CA SER A 106 9.60 -7.38 9.34
C SER A 106 10.95 -7.50 10.02
N ASP A 107 11.77 -8.51 9.68
CA ASP A 107 13.02 -8.83 10.38
C ASP A 107 14.05 -7.69 10.34
N SER A 108 13.96 -6.78 9.37
CA SER A 108 14.85 -5.62 9.23
C SER A 108 14.50 -4.46 10.17
N LEU A 109 13.26 -4.41 10.71
CA LEU A 109 12.79 -3.30 11.54
C LEU A 109 13.34 -3.42 12.98
N GLN A 110 14.10 -2.43 13.43
CA GLN A 110 14.65 -2.37 14.77
C GLN A 110 13.92 -1.31 15.62
N PRO A 111 13.93 -1.43 16.96
CA PRO A 111 13.33 -0.42 17.85
C PRO A 111 13.84 0.99 17.56
N GLY A 112 12.92 1.90 17.25
CA GLY A 112 13.23 3.29 16.93
C GLY A 112 13.47 3.58 15.45
N ASP A 113 13.52 2.55 14.57
CA ASP A 113 13.51 2.76 13.12
C ASP A 113 12.18 3.37 12.66
N ILE A 114 12.19 4.00 11.52
CA ILE A 114 11.01 4.63 10.91
C ILE A 114 10.46 3.70 9.84
N LEU A 115 9.25 3.20 10.06
CA LEU A 115 8.53 2.37 9.10
C LEU A 115 8.05 3.23 7.92
N VAL A 116 8.50 2.88 6.72
CA VAL A 116 8.06 3.50 5.46
C VAL A 116 7.38 2.43 4.60
N THR A 117 6.12 2.66 4.20
CA THR A 117 5.34 1.68 3.42
C THR A 117 4.30 2.34 2.51
N GLU A 118 3.70 1.57 1.61
CA GLU A 118 2.63 2.09 0.75
C GLU A 118 1.35 2.41 1.52
N ASN A 119 0.86 1.43 2.25
CA ASN A 119 -0.34 1.51 3.08
C ASN A 119 -0.24 0.48 4.21
N THR A 120 -1.21 0.49 5.12
CA THR A 120 -1.25 -0.49 6.21
C THR A 120 -2.65 -0.99 6.48
N ASP A 121 -2.72 -2.21 6.97
CA ASP A 121 -3.91 -2.88 7.46
C ASP A 121 -3.64 -3.50 8.87
N PRO A 122 -4.60 -4.18 9.51
CA PRO A 122 -4.40 -4.74 10.84
C PRO A 122 -3.23 -5.72 10.98
N ALA A 123 -2.77 -6.37 9.91
CA ALA A 123 -1.59 -7.26 9.97
C ALA A 123 -0.29 -6.51 10.28
N TRP A 124 -0.24 -5.20 10.00
CA TRP A 124 0.91 -4.33 10.27
C TRP A 124 1.05 -3.91 11.73
N THR A 125 0.03 -4.10 12.56
CA THR A 125 0.01 -3.62 13.95
C THR A 125 1.24 -4.03 14.77
N PRO A 126 1.81 -5.25 14.65
CA PRO A 126 3.02 -5.62 15.38
C PRO A 126 4.24 -4.73 15.04
N LEU A 127 4.36 -4.26 13.80
CA LEU A 127 5.48 -3.41 13.37
C LEU A 127 5.40 -2.02 14.02
N PHE A 128 4.19 -1.50 14.24
CA PHE A 128 3.99 -0.22 14.92
C PHE A 128 4.51 -0.22 16.35
N LEU A 129 4.51 -1.38 17.03
CA LEU A 129 5.04 -1.49 18.39
C LEU A 129 6.56 -1.37 18.45
N VAL A 130 7.25 -1.58 17.33
CA VAL A 130 8.71 -1.50 17.19
C VAL A 130 9.14 -0.17 16.59
N ALA A 131 8.35 0.36 15.65
CA ALA A 131 8.66 1.60 14.93
C ALA A 131 8.70 2.82 15.85
N GLY A 132 9.67 3.71 15.62
CA GLY A 132 9.75 5.03 16.25
C GLY A 132 8.81 6.06 15.62
N ALA A 133 8.52 5.92 14.34
CA ALA A 133 7.56 6.73 13.58
C ALA A 133 7.08 5.96 12.34
N VAL A 134 6.02 6.45 11.69
CA VAL A 134 5.43 5.81 10.51
C VAL A 134 5.21 6.82 9.38
N VAL A 135 5.59 6.43 8.16
CA VAL A 135 5.37 7.17 6.91
C VAL A 135 4.64 6.26 5.93
N VAL A 136 3.52 6.70 5.37
CA VAL A 136 2.77 5.94 4.37
C VAL A 136 2.49 6.75 3.12
N ASN A 137 2.59 6.09 1.95
CA ASN A 137 2.29 6.72 0.66
C ASN A 137 0.82 7.14 0.58
N VAL A 138 -0.08 6.24 0.98
CA VAL A 138 -1.53 6.42 0.88
C VAL A 138 -2.16 6.31 2.25
N GLY A 139 -2.96 7.32 2.61
CA GLY A 139 -3.67 7.31 3.87
C GLY A 139 -4.41 8.63 4.08
N ALA A 140 -5.15 8.71 5.20
CA ALA A 140 -5.88 9.88 5.62
C ALA A 140 -5.90 9.94 7.15
N ILE A 141 -6.45 11.01 7.72
CA ILE A 141 -6.55 11.19 9.17
C ILE A 141 -7.27 10.02 9.88
N ALA A 142 -8.17 9.33 9.17
CA ALA A 142 -8.90 8.16 9.67
C ALA A 142 -8.42 6.82 9.08
N SER A 143 -7.25 6.77 8.44
CA SER A 143 -6.66 5.52 7.95
C SER A 143 -6.11 4.67 9.11
N HIS A 144 -5.90 3.37 8.86
CA HIS A 144 -5.34 2.44 9.84
C HIS A 144 -4.02 2.95 10.43
N ALA A 145 -3.07 3.37 9.57
CA ALA A 145 -1.79 3.93 10.04
C ALA A 145 -1.99 5.10 11.01
N SER A 146 -2.87 6.03 10.68
CA SER A 146 -3.12 7.23 11.48
C SER A 146 -3.78 6.91 12.82
N ILE A 147 -4.72 5.97 12.84
CA ILE A 147 -5.42 5.56 14.07
C ILE A 147 -4.46 4.85 15.00
N VAL A 148 -3.75 3.82 14.51
CA VAL A 148 -2.84 3.01 15.33
C VAL A 148 -1.68 3.86 15.86
N SER A 149 -1.10 4.74 15.04
CA SER A 149 -0.02 5.64 15.49
C SER A 149 -0.46 6.55 16.63
N ARG A 150 -1.69 7.09 16.58
CA ARG A 150 -2.23 7.92 17.68
C ARG A 150 -2.46 7.12 18.95
N GLU A 151 -3.00 5.89 18.83
CA GLU A 151 -3.21 5.01 20.00
C GLU A 151 -1.89 4.63 20.68
N LEU A 152 -0.83 4.45 19.90
CA LEU A 152 0.51 4.11 20.39
C LEU A 152 1.36 5.34 20.76
N GLY A 153 0.94 6.55 20.37
CA GLY A 153 1.67 7.80 20.64
C GLY A 153 2.94 7.95 19.81
N ILE A 154 3.05 7.33 18.65
CA ILE A 154 4.19 7.46 17.73
C ILE A 154 3.87 8.46 16.61
N PRO A 155 4.84 9.29 16.15
CA PRO A 155 4.63 10.22 15.05
C PRO A 155 4.21 9.50 13.77
N CYS A 156 3.27 10.12 13.02
CA CYS A 156 2.83 9.57 11.74
C CYS A 156 2.57 10.68 10.73
N VAL A 157 3.13 10.50 9.54
CA VAL A 157 2.84 11.31 8.34
C VAL A 157 2.28 10.38 7.27
N SER A 158 1.05 10.63 6.82
CA SER A 158 0.41 9.87 5.75
C SER A 158 0.23 10.70 4.49
N SER A 159 -0.21 10.07 3.40
CA SER A 159 -0.32 10.73 2.09
C SER A 159 0.98 11.42 1.65
N VAL A 160 2.12 10.78 1.88
CA VAL A 160 3.40 11.21 1.33
C VAL A 160 3.57 10.52 -0.03
N PRO A 161 3.39 11.23 -1.16
CA PRO A 161 3.39 10.56 -2.44
C PRO A 161 4.70 9.81 -2.71
N ASP A 162 4.57 8.51 -3.00
CA ASP A 162 5.67 7.62 -3.37
C ASP A 162 6.80 7.52 -2.33
N ALA A 163 6.55 7.80 -1.07
CA ALA A 163 7.57 7.75 -0.03
C ALA A 163 8.35 6.43 -0.05
N SER A 164 7.66 5.29 -0.20
CA SER A 164 8.27 3.95 -0.23
C SER A 164 9.14 3.69 -1.47
N LEU A 165 8.98 4.48 -2.54
CA LEU A 165 9.79 4.39 -3.76
C LEU A 165 10.89 5.46 -3.77
N ARG A 166 10.64 6.62 -3.14
CA ARG A 166 11.53 7.79 -3.15
C ARG A 166 12.57 7.75 -2.03
N ILE A 167 12.19 7.28 -0.84
CA ILE A 167 13.08 7.19 0.34
C ILE A 167 13.86 5.88 0.24
N PRO A 168 15.20 5.92 0.13
CA PRO A 168 16.00 4.70 0.14
C PRO A 168 15.94 3.99 1.50
N ASP A 169 15.85 2.66 1.47
CA ASP A 169 16.01 1.86 2.68
C ASP A 169 17.37 2.13 3.34
N GLY A 170 17.40 2.31 4.64
CA GLY A 170 18.61 2.64 5.39
C GLY A 170 18.96 4.13 5.42
N ALA A 171 18.20 5.02 4.79
CA ALA A 171 18.37 6.46 4.92
C ALA A 171 18.10 6.92 6.36
N THR A 172 18.80 7.95 6.84
CA THR A 172 18.42 8.63 8.08
C THR A 172 17.41 9.73 7.74
N ILE A 173 16.24 9.67 8.37
CA ILE A 173 15.17 10.63 8.13
C ILE A 173 14.59 11.17 9.45
N THR A 174 14.02 12.35 9.39
CA THR A 174 13.26 12.97 10.48
C THR A 174 11.80 13.10 10.10
N VAL A 175 10.93 12.48 10.88
CA VAL A 175 9.47 12.55 10.73
C VAL A 175 8.90 13.55 11.72
N ASP A 176 8.21 14.58 11.21
CA ASP A 176 7.47 15.56 12.01
C ASP A 176 5.97 15.34 11.80
N GLY A 177 5.39 14.48 12.63
CA GLY A 177 3.97 14.14 12.57
C GLY A 177 3.04 15.29 13.02
N SER A 178 3.58 16.36 13.61
CA SER A 178 2.82 17.57 13.98
C SER A 178 2.65 18.50 12.79
N ASN A 179 3.66 18.59 11.92
CA ASN A 179 3.66 19.44 10.74
C ASN A 179 3.36 18.68 9.43
N GLY A 180 3.42 17.34 9.46
CA GLY A 180 3.18 16.50 8.28
C GLY A 180 4.36 16.49 7.31
N THR A 181 5.61 16.58 7.83
CA THR A 181 6.80 16.59 7.00
C THR A 181 7.75 15.44 7.31
N VAL A 182 8.50 15.03 6.29
CA VAL A 182 9.57 14.03 6.37
C VAL A 182 10.82 14.63 5.74
N THR A 183 11.85 14.87 6.54
CA THR A 183 13.13 15.41 6.07
C THR A 183 14.15 14.29 5.87
N ILE A 184 14.86 14.31 4.78
CA ILE A 184 15.95 13.36 4.48
C ILE A 184 17.24 13.92 5.06
N ASP A 185 17.69 13.37 6.19
CA ASP A 185 18.89 13.89 6.88
C ASP A 185 20.16 13.35 6.22
N GLN A 186 20.16 12.05 5.85
CA GLN A 186 21.32 11.41 5.23
C GLN A 186 20.87 10.22 4.36
N LEU A 187 21.47 10.09 3.19
CA LEU A 187 21.30 8.90 2.32
C LEU A 187 22.13 7.73 2.88
N PRO A 188 21.73 6.48 2.59
CA PRO A 188 22.51 5.31 2.96
C PRO A 188 23.89 5.34 2.27
N ASN A 189 24.91 4.80 2.94
CA ASN A 189 26.28 4.71 2.41
C ASN A 189 26.38 3.67 1.28
#